data_393dae67c71e957e8af35a25b1c42316
#
_entry.id   393dae67c71e957e8af35a25b1c42316
#
_cell.length_a   1.000
_cell.length_b   1.000
_cell.length_c   1.000
_cell.angle_alpha   90.00
_cell.angle_beta   90.00
_cell.angle_gamma   90.00
#
_symmetry.space_group_name_H-M   'P 1'
#
loop_
_entity.id
_entity.type
_entity.pdbx_description
1 polymer ?
#
loop_
_entity_poly.entity_id
_entity_poly.type
_entity_poly.pdbx_seq_one_letter_code
_entity_poly.pdbx_strand_id
1 'polypeptide(L)'
;MMKNLIAFAFSAFLLSCAGAPKTEEKSFIDENIDFARAQIGNEIGVIEASGKCLNPVTLKTDSSVYYCGYADWRSGFFPGSVWYLYELTGDSTLLPLATKYTDAIEEAKNLTWHHDIGFIVNCSFGNGLRLTGTPSYKDVMVQAAKSLSTRFRPAAGIIQSWDVERGWQSERGWECPVIIDNMMNLELMFEATRLSGDSSFYKIAVSHADRTMQEHFRPDGSCYHVIDYSVKDGKVRHRQTAQGYADESIWSRGQAWAIYGYAVCYRETKDRKYLDQALKTFNMMKNLKNMPEDLIPYWDMSAPNIPNEPRDVSTASCIASALYEISTMDVPDAAGYKTYADSIMVSLSSPAYRAALGTNGNFLLMHSVGSIPHNSEIDVPLNYAD
;
A
#
# COMPACT_ATOMS: atom_id res chain seq x y z
N MET A 1 -27.71 -95.77 -6.23
CA MET A 1 -28.62 -94.63 -6.44
C MET A 1 -27.79 -93.35 -6.20
N MET A 2 -27.28 -92.78 -7.25
CA MET A 2 -26.46 -91.56 -7.22
C MET A 2 -27.37 -90.37 -7.51
N LYS A 3 -27.30 -89.35 -6.67
CA LYS A 3 -27.94 -88.06 -6.94
C LYS A 3 -26.86 -87.03 -7.25
N ASN A 4 -26.84 -86.53 -8.48
CA ASN A 4 -26.01 -85.47 -8.95
C ASN A 4 -26.44 -84.11 -8.34
N LEU A 5 -25.52 -83.40 -7.72
CA LEU A 5 -25.67 -81.97 -7.38
C LEU A 5 -24.90 -81.17 -8.39
N ILE A 6 -25.61 -80.34 -9.13
CA ILE A 6 -25.07 -79.37 -10.04
C ILE A 6 -24.84 -78.08 -9.21
N ALA A 7 -23.57 -77.60 -9.10
CA ALA A 7 -23.25 -76.38 -8.49
C ALA A 7 -23.23 -75.25 -9.56
N PHE A 8 -24.10 -74.26 -9.41
CA PHE A 8 -24.07 -73.00 -10.20
C PHE A 8 -23.08 -72.04 -9.56
N ALA A 9 -22.02 -71.70 -10.30
CA ALA A 9 -21.08 -70.61 -9.93
C ALA A 9 -21.66 -69.28 -10.36
N PHE A 10 -21.99 -68.42 -9.40
CA PHE A 10 -22.31 -67.01 -9.63
C PHE A 10 -21.00 -66.20 -9.67
N SER A 11 -20.59 -65.73 -10.86
CA SER A 11 -19.49 -64.71 -11.00
C SER A 11 -20.07 -63.36 -10.72
N ALA A 12 -19.73 -62.80 -9.56
CA ALA A 12 -19.99 -61.38 -9.25
C ALA A 12 -18.96 -60.48 -9.95
N PHE A 13 -19.41 -59.74 -10.95
CA PHE A 13 -18.65 -58.66 -11.52
C PHE A 13 -18.67 -57.50 -10.51
N LEU A 14 -17.53 -57.25 -9.85
CA LEU A 14 -17.28 -56.01 -9.10
C LEU A 14 -16.99 -54.91 -10.10
N LEU A 15 -17.97 -54.05 -10.42
CA LEU A 15 -17.72 -52.75 -11.04
C LEU A 15 -16.96 -51.85 -10.02
N SER A 16 -15.67 -51.70 -10.23
CA SER A 16 -14.87 -50.67 -9.58
C SER A 16 -15.31 -49.34 -10.16
N CYS A 17 -16.12 -48.59 -9.42
CA CYS A 17 -16.28 -47.16 -9.66
C CYS A 17 -14.96 -46.46 -9.30
N ALA A 18 -14.12 -46.21 -10.28
CA ALA A 18 -13.04 -45.28 -10.14
C ALA A 18 -13.65 -43.88 -9.87
N GLY A 19 -13.63 -43.44 -8.61
CA GLY A 19 -14.02 -42.11 -8.24
C GLY A 19 -13.18 -41.10 -9.03
N ALA A 20 -13.85 -40.15 -9.67
CA ALA A 20 -13.15 -39.00 -10.27
C ALA A 20 -12.19 -38.40 -9.24
N PRO A 21 -10.99 -37.94 -9.63
CA PRO A 21 -10.07 -37.29 -8.71
C PRO A 21 -10.82 -36.10 -8.08
N LYS A 22 -10.93 -36.09 -6.76
CA LYS A 22 -11.37 -34.90 -6.03
C LYS A 22 -10.31 -33.83 -6.35
N THR A 23 -10.67 -32.81 -7.12
CA THR A 23 -9.91 -31.57 -7.18
C THR A 23 -9.89 -31.00 -5.77
N GLU A 24 -8.73 -30.94 -5.14
CA GLU A 24 -8.56 -30.19 -3.88
C GLU A 24 -9.06 -28.77 -4.11
N GLU A 25 -9.99 -28.34 -3.27
CA GLU A 25 -10.49 -26.96 -3.29
C GLU A 25 -9.32 -26.05 -2.92
N LYS A 26 -8.96 -25.11 -3.81
CA LYS A 26 -7.85 -24.16 -3.55
C LYS A 26 -8.16 -23.33 -2.31
N SER A 27 -7.12 -23.03 -1.53
CA SER A 27 -7.29 -22.11 -0.40
C SER A 27 -7.64 -20.70 -0.91
N PHE A 28 -8.30 -19.89 -0.07
CA PHE A 28 -8.59 -18.48 -0.36
C PHE A 28 -7.32 -17.72 -0.78
N ILE A 29 -6.20 -17.99 -0.12
CA ILE A 29 -4.91 -17.34 -0.42
C ILE A 29 -4.42 -17.76 -1.80
N ASP A 30 -4.39 -19.06 -2.10
CA ASP A 30 -3.91 -19.57 -3.39
C ASP A 30 -4.75 -19.05 -4.56
N GLU A 31 -6.07 -18.97 -4.38
CA GLU A 31 -6.98 -18.44 -5.41
C GLU A 31 -6.65 -16.97 -5.72
N ASN A 32 -6.39 -16.14 -4.70
CA ASN A 32 -6.08 -14.73 -4.89
C ASN A 32 -4.66 -14.52 -5.45
N ILE A 33 -3.68 -15.34 -5.07
CA ILE A 33 -2.34 -15.32 -5.66
C ILE A 33 -2.40 -15.69 -7.14
N ASP A 34 -3.14 -16.74 -7.51
CA ASP A 34 -3.30 -17.17 -8.90
C ASP A 34 -3.98 -16.09 -9.74
N PHE A 35 -5.03 -15.45 -9.19
CA PHE A 35 -5.66 -14.31 -9.83
C PHE A 35 -4.68 -13.14 -10.04
N ALA A 36 -3.97 -12.72 -9.00
CA ALA A 36 -3.01 -11.63 -9.08
C ALA A 36 -1.89 -11.93 -10.10
N ARG A 37 -1.37 -13.17 -10.09
CA ARG A 37 -0.38 -13.63 -11.06
C ARG A 37 -0.89 -13.55 -12.50
N ALA A 38 -2.12 -13.98 -12.74
CA ALA A 38 -2.71 -13.95 -14.06
C ALA A 38 -2.99 -12.51 -14.53
N GLN A 39 -3.55 -11.68 -13.65
CA GLN A 39 -3.93 -10.30 -13.96
C GLN A 39 -2.70 -9.41 -14.22
N ILE A 40 -1.71 -9.42 -13.31
CA ILE A 40 -0.44 -8.68 -13.49
C ILE A 40 0.36 -9.27 -14.65
N GLY A 41 0.30 -10.59 -14.87
CA GLY A 41 0.91 -11.25 -16.03
C GLY A 41 0.37 -10.73 -17.37
N ASN A 42 -0.93 -10.44 -17.45
CA ASN A 42 -1.54 -9.81 -18.63
C ASN A 42 -0.95 -8.40 -18.86
N GLU A 43 -0.79 -7.59 -17.81
CA GLU A 43 -0.20 -6.25 -17.92
C GLU A 43 1.27 -6.32 -18.33
N ILE A 44 2.04 -7.24 -17.74
CA ILE A 44 3.42 -7.49 -18.18
C ILE A 44 3.46 -7.82 -19.67
N GLY A 45 2.55 -8.67 -20.17
CA GLY A 45 2.44 -9.00 -21.58
C GLY A 45 2.20 -7.78 -22.46
N VAL A 46 1.34 -6.86 -22.06
CA VAL A 46 1.08 -5.59 -22.75
C VAL A 46 2.33 -4.71 -22.78
N ILE A 47 3.00 -4.57 -21.64
CA ILE A 47 4.21 -3.75 -21.51
C ILE A 47 5.34 -4.32 -22.37
N GLU A 48 5.61 -5.61 -22.29
CA GLU A 48 6.67 -6.27 -23.08
C GLU A 48 6.41 -6.18 -24.59
N ALA A 49 5.15 -6.34 -25.02
CA ALA A 49 4.76 -6.18 -26.42
C ALA A 49 4.96 -4.74 -26.93
N SER A 50 4.91 -3.73 -26.05
CA SER A 50 5.16 -2.33 -26.42
C SER A 50 6.63 -2.03 -26.75
N GLY A 51 7.56 -2.89 -26.33
CA GLY A 51 9.01 -2.68 -26.39
C GLY A 51 9.54 -1.55 -25.50
N LYS A 52 8.72 -1.07 -24.56
CA LYS A 52 9.07 0.01 -23.60
C LYS A 52 9.05 -0.54 -22.18
N CYS A 53 9.72 0.16 -21.26
CA CYS A 53 9.56 -0.08 -19.83
C CYS A 53 8.56 0.95 -19.30
N LEU A 54 7.38 0.48 -18.88
CA LEU A 54 6.25 1.31 -18.50
C LEU A 54 5.79 0.95 -17.08
N ASN A 55 5.37 1.96 -16.30
CA ASN A 55 4.82 1.76 -14.96
C ASN A 55 3.33 2.12 -14.98
N PRO A 56 2.41 1.12 -14.97
CA PRO A 56 0.97 1.36 -14.94
C PRO A 56 0.55 1.97 -13.60
N VAL A 57 -0.37 2.91 -13.63
CA VAL A 57 -0.79 3.66 -12.44
C VAL A 57 -2.29 3.59 -12.22
N THR A 58 -3.09 3.88 -13.25
CA THR A 58 -4.55 4.00 -13.19
C THR A 58 -5.16 3.95 -14.60
N LEU A 59 -6.48 4.05 -14.68
CA LEU A 59 -7.21 4.26 -15.93
C LEU A 59 -7.50 5.74 -16.16
N LYS A 60 -7.34 6.17 -17.42
CA LYS A 60 -7.83 7.47 -17.88
C LYS A 60 -9.33 7.42 -18.15
N THR A 61 -9.91 8.58 -18.43
CA THR A 61 -11.34 8.72 -18.75
C THR A 61 -11.78 7.95 -20.00
N ASP A 62 -10.84 7.67 -20.92
CA ASP A 62 -11.07 6.84 -22.12
C ASP A 62 -10.82 5.34 -21.86
N SER A 63 -10.67 4.94 -20.60
CA SER A 63 -10.37 3.58 -20.17
C SER A 63 -8.99 3.05 -20.58
N SER A 64 -8.13 3.88 -21.17
CA SER A 64 -6.74 3.48 -21.42
C SER A 64 -5.91 3.55 -20.15
N VAL A 65 -4.90 2.67 -20.03
CA VAL A 65 -3.97 2.69 -18.89
C VAL A 65 -3.09 3.95 -18.96
N TYR A 66 -2.96 4.64 -17.82
CA TYR A 66 -1.98 5.69 -17.64
C TYR A 66 -0.68 5.10 -17.12
N TYR A 67 0.42 5.38 -17.81
CA TYR A 67 1.77 4.97 -17.43
C TYR A 67 2.59 6.19 -17.00
N CYS A 68 3.32 6.06 -15.91
CA CYS A 68 4.15 7.15 -15.36
C CYS A 68 5.65 6.94 -15.62
N GLY A 69 6.42 8.03 -15.48
CA GLY A 69 7.88 7.99 -15.40
C GLY A 69 8.39 7.81 -13.98
N TYR A 70 9.70 7.64 -13.83
CA TYR A 70 10.37 7.38 -12.55
C TYR A 70 10.14 8.46 -11.46
N ALA A 71 9.83 9.70 -11.87
CA ALA A 71 9.63 10.81 -10.95
C ALA A 71 8.20 10.91 -10.36
N ASP A 72 7.28 10.08 -10.84
CA ASP A 72 5.94 9.97 -10.25
C ASP A 72 6.03 9.13 -8.98
N TRP A 73 5.40 9.59 -7.91
CA TRP A 73 5.43 8.95 -6.60
C TRP A 73 4.91 7.49 -6.61
N ARG A 74 4.13 7.12 -7.62
CA ARG A 74 3.54 5.80 -7.79
C ARG A 74 4.41 4.83 -8.59
N SER A 75 5.55 5.28 -9.13
CA SER A 75 6.37 4.47 -10.05
C SER A 75 6.97 3.21 -9.41
N GLY A 76 7.09 3.18 -8.07
CA GLY A 76 7.64 2.04 -7.32
C GLY A 76 6.67 0.90 -7.07
N PHE A 77 5.35 1.12 -7.17
CA PHE A 77 4.36 0.11 -6.76
C PHE A 77 4.27 -1.06 -7.73
N PHE A 78 4.26 -0.81 -9.05
CA PHE A 78 4.22 -1.91 -10.01
C PHE A 78 5.43 -2.84 -9.92
N PRO A 79 6.68 -2.35 -9.91
CA PRO A 79 7.83 -3.21 -9.60
C PRO A 79 7.67 -3.95 -8.26
N GLY A 80 7.15 -3.28 -7.23
CA GLY A 80 6.86 -3.87 -5.93
C GLY A 80 5.91 -5.05 -6.01
N SER A 81 4.80 -4.91 -6.74
CA SER A 81 3.82 -5.98 -6.96
C SER A 81 4.44 -7.18 -7.69
N VAL A 82 5.34 -6.94 -8.67
CA VAL A 82 6.06 -8.03 -9.35
C VAL A 82 7.03 -8.74 -8.41
N TRP A 83 7.71 -8.00 -7.49
CA TRP A 83 8.54 -8.59 -6.44
C TRP A 83 7.73 -9.46 -5.48
N TYR A 84 6.57 -9.02 -5.05
CA TYR A 84 5.69 -9.81 -4.18
C TYR A 84 5.18 -11.07 -4.90
N LEU A 85 4.80 -10.99 -6.17
CA LEU A 85 4.45 -12.18 -6.93
C LEU A 85 5.60 -13.17 -7.04
N TYR A 86 6.83 -12.70 -7.27
CA TYR A 86 8.02 -13.55 -7.25
C TYR A 86 8.18 -14.25 -5.90
N GLU A 87 8.05 -13.53 -4.80
CA GLU A 87 8.16 -14.08 -3.44
C GLU A 87 7.07 -15.12 -3.14
N LEU A 88 5.81 -14.79 -3.47
CA LEU A 88 4.66 -15.64 -3.14
C LEU A 88 4.55 -16.90 -4.01
N THR A 89 5.02 -16.83 -5.25
CA THR A 89 4.86 -17.94 -6.20
C THR A 89 6.15 -18.75 -6.39
N GLY A 90 7.31 -18.20 -6.09
CA GLY A 90 8.60 -18.78 -6.43
C GLY A 90 8.87 -18.87 -7.94
N ASP A 91 8.07 -18.18 -8.77
CA ASP A 91 8.21 -18.20 -10.23
C ASP A 91 9.44 -17.43 -10.68
N SER A 92 10.51 -18.16 -10.99
CA SER A 92 11.79 -17.57 -11.42
C SER A 92 11.71 -16.74 -12.69
N THR A 93 10.63 -16.85 -13.49
CA THR A 93 10.44 -16.01 -14.68
C THR A 93 10.09 -14.57 -14.33
N LEU A 94 9.61 -14.30 -13.13
CA LEU A 94 9.31 -12.96 -12.63
C LEU A 94 10.56 -12.20 -12.17
N LEU A 95 11.62 -12.89 -11.76
CA LEU A 95 12.84 -12.25 -11.27
C LEU A 95 13.47 -11.26 -12.27
N PRO A 96 13.74 -11.61 -13.54
CA PRO A 96 14.28 -10.66 -14.51
C PRO A 96 13.32 -9.50 -14.82
N LEU A 97 12.00 -9.72 -14.74
CA LEU A 97 11.00 -8.69 -14.97
C LEU A 97 10.95 -7.68 -13.81
N ALA A 98 10.90 -8.17 -12.56
CA ALA A 98 10.95 -7.33 -11.37
C ALA A 98 12.25 -6.49 -11.35
N THR A 99 13.40 -7.09 -11.68
CA THR A 99 14.67 -6.39 -11.83
C THR A 99 14.58 -5.30 -12.90
N LYS A 100 14.11 -5.63 -14.11
CA LYS A 100 13.98 -4.69 -15.23
C LYS A 100 13.15 -3.46 -14.88
N TYR A 101 11.96 -3.66 -14.27
CA TYR A 101 11.08 -2.56 -13.90
C TYR A 101 11.63 -1.74 -12.73
N THR A 102 12.34 -2.37 -11.81
CA THR A 102 13.03 -1.69 -10.71
C THR A 102 14.17 -0.82 -11.24
N ASP A 103 15.06 -1.38 -12.05
CA ASP A 103 16.23 -0.66 -12.60
C ASP A 103 15.80 0.55 -13.45
N ALA A 104 14.66 0.46 -14.14
CA ALA A 104 14.14 1.55 -14.97
C ALA A 104 13.77 2.82 -14.21
N ILE A 105 13.60 2.74 -12.89
CA ILE A 105 13.27 3.89 -12.04
C ILE A 105 14.43 4.30 -11.11
N GLU A 106 15.64 3.84 -11.37
CA GLU A 106 16.82 4.10 -10.51
C GLU A 106 17.08 5.60 -10.28
N GLU A 107 16.84 6.45 -11.28
CA GLU A 107 17.04 7.90 -11.17
C GLU A 107 16.18 8.55 -10.08
N ALA A 108 15.12 7.90 -9.63
CA ALA A 108 14.30 8.39 -8.51
C ALA A 108 15.10 8.59 -7.22
N LYS A 109 16.21 7.87 -7.03
CA LYS A 109 17.12 8.07 -5.89
C LYS A 109 17.66 9.49 -5.75
N ASN A 110 17.65 10.28 -6.83
CA ASN A 110 18.19 11.63 -6.88
C ASN A 110 17.12 12.73 -6.74
N LEU A 111 15.85 12.37 -6.61
CA LEU A 111 14.74 13.34 -6.48
C LEU A 111 14.85 14.09 -5.13
N THR A 112 14.63 15.41 -5.17
CA THR A 112 14.72 16.27 -3.98
C THR A 112 13.56 17.24 -3.83
N TRP A 113 12.60 17.24 -4.76
CA TRP A 113 11.52 18.23 -4.83
C TRP A 113 10.17 17.76 -4.24
N HIS A 114 10.05 16.49 -3.86
CA HIS A 114 8.94 15.91 -3.10
C HIS A 114 9.45 14.85 -2.14
N HIS A 115 8.60 14.42 -1.20
CA HIS A 115 8.98 13.47 -0.16
C HIS A 115 8.79 11.99 -0.53
N ASP A 116 8.09 11.70 -1.63
CA ASP A 116 7.61 10.36 -1.96
C ASP A 116 8.70 9.37 -2.44
N ILE A 117 9.95 9.74 -2.26
CA ILE A 117 11.11 8.91 -2.61
C ILE A 117 11.05 7.56 -1.88
N GLY A 118 10.51 7.55 -0.64
CA GLY A 118 10.31 6.33 0.12
C GLY A 118 9.31 5.39 -0.55
N PHE A 119 8.18 5.89 -1.02
CA PHE A 119 7.21 5.10 -1.80
C PHE A 119 7.83 4.49 -3.05
N ILE A 120 8.62 5.28 -3.78
CA ILE A 120 9.23 4.82 -5.03
C ILE A 120 10.28 3.74 -4.74
N VAL A 121 11.25 4.06 -3.87
CA VAL A 121 12.47 3.27 -3.73
C VAL A 121 12.30 2.09 -2.78
N ASN A 122 11.55 2.27 -1.67
CA ASN A 122 11.38 1.16 -0.73
C ASN A 122 10.49 0.04 -1.29
N CYS A 123 9.41 0.39 -2.01
CA CYS A 123 8.55 -0.61 -2.64
C CYS A 123 9.25 -1.41 -3.74
N SER A 124 10.19 -0.80 -4.47
CA SER A 124 10.91 -1.42 -5.59
C SER A 124 12.27 -1.98 -5.18
N PHE A 125 13.27 -1.11 -5.00
CA PHE A 125 14.64 -1.49 -4.63
C PHE A 125 14.74 -2.16 -3.26
N GLY A 126 13.90 -1.73 -2.29
CA GLY A 126 13.85 -2.35 -0.97
C GLY A 126 13.45 -3.81 -1.04
N ASN A 127 12.37 -4.14 -1.77
CA ASN A 127 11.98 -5.53 -1.99
C ASN A 127 13.02 -6.30 -2.80
N GLY A 128 13.56 -5.68 -3.86
CA GLY A 128 14.64 -6.29 -4.65
C GLY A 128 15.87 -6.64 -3.80
N LEU A 129 16.31 -5.70 -2.95
CA LEU A 129 17.45 -5.94 -2.03
C LEU A 129 17.14 -7.07 -1.04
N ARG A 130 15.96 -7.05 -0.44
CA ARG A 130 15.52 -8.05 0.54
C ARG A 130 15.50 -9.46 -0.05
N LEU A 131 15.02 -9.60 -1.28
CA LEU A 131 14.81 -10.91 -1.92
C LEU A 131 16.04 -11.45 -2.65
N THR A 132 16.94 -10.57 -3.12
CA THR A 132 18.09 -10.99 -3.95
C THR A 132 19.44 -10.71 -3.32
N GLY A 133 19.51 -9.79 -2.37
CA GLY A 133 20.80 -9.33 -1.81
C GLY A 133 21.63 -8.51 -2.80
N THR A 134 21.05 -7.98 -3.90
CA THR A 134 21.76 -7.24 -4.95
C THR A 134 22.50 -6.01 -4.36
N PRO A 135 23.83 -5.95 -4.38
CA PRO A 135 24.57 -4.91 -3.65
C PRO A 135 24.31 -3.49 -4.15
N SER A 136 24.09 -3.29 -5.46
CA SER A 136 23.79 -1.96 -6.04
C SER A 136 22.49 -1.38 -5.51
N TYR A 137 21.52 -2.19 -5.12
CA TYR A 137 20.26 -1.73 -4.56
C TYR A 137 20.44 -1.10 -3.17
N LYS A 138 21.42 -1.58 -2.40
CA LYS A 138 21.83 -0.91 -1.15
C LYS A 138 22.27 0.53 -1.40
N ASP A 139 23.09 0.75 -2.43
CA ASP A 139 23.59 2.10 -2.75
C ASP A 139 22.45 3.02 -3.21
N VAL A 140 21.49 2.49 -3.98
CA VAL A 140 20.27 3.22 -4.37
C VAL A 140 19.44 3.63 -3.15
N MET A 141 19.19 2.71 -2.22
CA MET A 141 18.44 2.96 -0.99
C MET A 141 19.10 4.06 -0.13
N VAL A 142 20.41 3.95 0.07
CA VAL A 142 21.16 4.95 0.87
C VAL A 142 21.19 6.32 0.18
N GLN A 143 21.35 6.35 -1.16
CA GLN A 143 21.30 7.61 -1.91
C GLN A 143 19.90 8.25 -1.86
N ALA A 144 18.85 7.46 -2.00
CA ALA A 144 17.47 7.93 -1.88
C ALA A 144 17.18 8.56 -0.49
N ALA A 145 17.66 7.92 0.58
CA ALA A 145 17.55 8.47 1.94
C ALA A 145 18.35 9.78 2.11
N LYS A 146 19.52 9.92 1.48
CA LYS A 146 20.25 11.22 1.43
C LYS A 146 19.44 12.28 0.72
N SER A 147 18.84 11.96 -0.42
CA SER A 147 17.97 12.88 -1.18
C SER A 147 16.76 13.32 -0.35
N LEU A 148 16.08 12.37 0.31
CA LEU A 148 14.96 12.66 1.21
C LEU A 148 15.39 13.53 2.40
N SER A 149 16.59 13.30 2.95
CA SER A 149 17.13 14.06 4.08
C SER A 149 17.32 15.55 3.76
N THR A 150 17.53 15.91 2.48
CA THR A 150 17.63 17.34 2.07
C THR A 150 16.36 18.13 2.34
N ARG A 151 15.23 17.42 2.49
CA ARG A 151 13.93 18.01 2.80
C ARG A 151 13.67 18.18 4.30
N PHE A 152 14.57 17.74 5.14
CA PHE A 152 14.44 17.92 6.59
C PHE A 152 14.58 19.41 6.97
N ARG A 153 13.65 19.88 7.79
CA ARG A 153 13.60 21.27 8.28
C ARG A 153 13.83 21.27 9.79
N PRO A 154 15.06 21.51 10.25
CA PRO A 154 15.41 21.36 11.68
C PRO A 154 14.57 22.21 12.62
N ALA A 155 14.19 23.44 12.22
CA ALA A 155 13.38 24.32 13.06
C ALA A 155 11.99 23.72 13.38
N ALA A 156 11.40 22.99 12.42
CA ALA A 156 10.13 22.32 12.58
C ALA A 156 10.27 20.84 13.01
N GLY A 157 11.46 20.25 12.84
CA GLY A 157 11.72 18.84 13.18
C GLY A 157 11.07 17.86 12.20
N ILE A 158 10.78 18.25 10.96
CA ILE A 158 10.01 17.49 9.98
C ILE A 158 10.67 17.40 8.60
N ILE A 159 10.23 16.45 7.80
CA ILE A 159 10.54 16.37 6.37
C ILE A 159 9.42 17.09 5.61
N GLN A 160 9.75 18.12 4.84
CA GLN A 160 8.80 18.87 4.03
C GLN A 160 8.28 18.00 2.87
N SER A 161 6.96 18.00 2.64
CA SER A 161 6.34 17.15 1.64
C SER A 161 6.50 17.68 0.22
N TRP A 162 6.14 18.92 -0.05
CA TRP A 162 6.12 19.52 -1.39
C TRP A 162 6.89 20.83 -1.42
N ASP A 163 7.40 21.17 -2.61
CA ASP A 163 7.84 22.53 -2.90
C ASP A 163 6.62 23.45 -3.01
N VAL A 164 6.78 24.72 -2.66
CA VAL A 164 5.67 25.68 -2.57
C VAL A 164 5.77 26.83 -3.56
N GLU A 165 6.84 26.88 -4.35
CA GLU A 165 7.12 27.98 -5.27
C GLU A 165 6.44 27.81 -6.63
N ARG A 166 5.81 26.65 -6.90
CA ARG A 166 5.23 26.30 -8.21
C ARG A 166 4.06 25.35 -8.07
N GLY A 167 3.31 25.22 -9.19
CA GLY A 167 2.12 24.35 -9.24
C GLY A 167 1.01 24.85 -8.32
N TRP A 168 0.02 24.01 -8.09
CA TRP A 168 -1.12 24.34 -7.25
C TRP A 168 -0.75 24.61 -5.77
N GLN A 169 0.40 24.10 -5.32
CA GLN A 169 0.90 24.33 -3.97
C GLN A 169 1.22 25.81 -3.73
N SER A 170 1.68 26.55 -4.76
CA SER A 170 2.01 27.97 -4.66
C SER A 170 0.78 28.86 -4.42
N GLU A 171 -0.42 28.37 -4.73
CA GLU A 171 -1.69 29.08 -4.52
C GLU A 171 -2.23 28.93 -3.09
N ARG A 172 -1.64 28.03 -2.29
CA ARG A 172 -2.11 27.69 -0.94
C ARG A 172 -1.55 28.61 0.17
N GLY A 173 -0.54 29.42 -0.13
CA GLY A 173 0.10 30.29 0.84
C GLY A 173 0.91 29.54 1.92
N TRP A 174 1.29 28.29 1.66
CA TRP A 174 2.12 27.47 2.52
C TRP A 174 3.59 27.93 2.52
N GLU A 175 4.29 27.66 3.63
CA GLU A 175 5.75 27.81 3.72
C GLU A 175 6.45 26.45 3.76
N CYS A 176 5.93 25.53 4.56
CA CYS A 176 6.53 24.22 4.76
C CYS A 176 5.42 23.17 5.02
N PRO A 177 4.69 22.76 3.98
CA PRO A 177 3.61 21.78 4.13
C PRO A 177 4.14 20.38 4.37
N VAL A 178 3.50 19.70 5.30
CA VAL A 178 3.73 18.29 5.61
C VAL A 178 2.40 17.57 5.54
N ILE A 179 2.31 16.52 4.72
CA ILE A 179 1.14 15.66 4.68
C ILE A 179 1.38 14.38 5.48
N ILE A 180 0.31 13.80 5.98
CA ILE A 180 0.38 12.58 6.80
C ILE A 180 0.99 11.40 6.04
N ASP A 181 0.89 11.38 4.72
CA ASP A 181 1.48 10.39 3.80
C ASP A 181 3.00 10.24 4.00
N ASN A 182 3.66 11.30 4.48
CA ASN A 182 5.10 11.28 4.73
C ASN A 182 5.53 10.21 5.75
N MET A 183 4.61 9.76 6.60
CA MET A 183 4.86 8.65 7.52
C MET A 183 5.26 7.36 6.79
N MET A 184 4.79 7.15 5.55
CA MET A 184 5.14 6.00 4.70
C MET A 184 6.58 6.04 4.20
N ASN A 185 7.19 7.23 4.12
CA ASN A 185 8.55 7.41 3.64
C ASN A 185 9.63 7.16 4.72
N LEU A 186 9.22 7.03 5.99
CA LEU A 186 10.13 6.82 7.11
C LEU A 186 10.77 5.43 7.10
N GLU A 187 10.12 4.43 6.51
CA GLU A 187 10.67 3.08 6.36
C GLU A 187 12.00 3.10 5.59
N LEU A 188 12.08 3.89 4.50
CA LEU A 188 13.34 4.10 3.78
C LEU A 188 14.45 4.64 4.69
N MET A 189 14.12 5.56 5.60
CA MET A 189 15.09 6.18 6.51
C MET A 189 15.63 5.19 7.54
N PHE A 190 14.76 4.35 8.10
CA PHE A 190 15.16 3.28 9.01
C PHE A 190 16.04 2.24 8.29
N GLU A 191 15.62 1.80 7.09
CA GLU A 191 16.40 0.87 6.28
C GLU A 191 17.76 1.44 5.90
N ALA A 192 17.84 2.70 5.47
CA ALA A 192 19.10 3.36 5.15
C ALA A 192 20.04 3.43 6.36
N THR A 193 19.49 3.64 7.58
CA THR A 193 20.28 3.56 8.83
C THR A 193 20.89 2.18 8.99
N ARG A 194 20.11 1.12 8.84
CA ARG A 194 20.55 -0.26 8.98
C ARG A 194 21.61 -0.63 7.93
N LEU A 195 21.41 -0.17 6.70
CA LEU A 195 22.30 -0.47 5.57
C LEU A 195 23.62 0.26 5.63
N SER A 196 23.63 1.54 6.07
CA SER A 196 24.82 2.39 6.05
C SER A 196 25.53 2.51 7.40
N GLY A 197 24.83 2.27 8.51
CA GLY A 197 25.30 2.58 9.86
C GLY A 197 25.19 4.07 10.22
N ASP A 198 24.67 4.92 9.32
CA ASP A 198 24.49 6.36 9.57
C ASP A 198 23.19 6.60 10.36
N SER A 199 23.33 6.93 11.63
CA SER A 199 22.22 7.19 12.53
C SER A 199 21.50 8.54 12.26
N SER A 200 21.98 9.37 11.36
CA SER A 200 21.33 10.64 11.03
C SER A 200 19.95 10.39 10.39
N PHE A 201 19.81 9.36 9.56
CA PHE A 201 18.52 8.98 8.97
C PHE A 201 17.51 8.57 10.04
N TYR A 202 17.91 7.72 11.01
CA TYR A 202 17.07 7.34 12.15
C TYR A 202 16.61 8.58 12.95
N LYS A 203 17.52 9.51 13.23
CA LYS A 203 17.18 10.72 13.98
C LYS A 203 16.17 11.60 13.25
N ILE A 204 16.30 11.72 11.93
CA ILE A 204 15.34 12.45 11.09
C ILE A 204 13.97 11.76 11.12
N ALA A 205 13.93 10.44 10.95
CA ALA A 205 12.67 9.68 10.97
C ALA A 205 11.95 9.81 12.33
N VAL A 206 12.66 9.63 13.43
CA VAL A 206 12.09 9.78 14.80
C VAL A 206 11.62 11.21 15.05
N SER A 207 12.42 12.22 14.68
CA SER A 207 12.03 13.63 14.82
C SER A 207 10.74 13.93 14.05
N HIS A 208 10.65 13.45 12.79
CA HIS A 208 9.46 13.62 11.97
C HIS A 208 8.23 12.92 12.59
N ALA A 209 8.38 11.66 13.00
CA ALA A 209 7.29 10.89 13.59
C ALA A 209 6.76 11.54 14.88
N ASP A 210 7.65 11.99 15.76
CA ASP A 210 7.29 12.65 17.02
C ASP A 210 6.54 13.97 16.76
N ARG A 211 7.04 14.76 15.84
CA ARG A 211 6.39 16.04 15.50
C ARG A 211 5.05 15.83 14.80
N THR A 212 4.96 14.85 13.91
CA THR A 212 3.70 14.46 13.26
C THR A 212 2.68 13.99 14.31
N MET A 213 3.09 13.17 15.28
CA MET A 213 2.21 12.70 16.36
C MET A 213 1.68 13.88 17.19
N GLN A 214 2.50 14.88 17.44
CA GLN A 214 2.13 16.05 18.23
C GLN A 214 1.13 16.97 17.51
N GLU A 215 1.27 17.15 16.19
CA GLU A 215 0.59 18.24 15.49
C GLU A 215 -0.52 17.77 14.52
N HIS A 216 -0.42 16.54 13.94
CA HIS A 216 -1.39 16.08 12.96
C HIS A 216 -2.66 15.48 13.57
N PHE A 217 -2.62 15.05 14.84
CA PHE A 217 -3.74 14.31 15.41
C PHE A 217 -4.68 15.16 16.24
N ARG A 218 -5.96 14.89 16.06
CA ARG A 218 -7.04 15.42 16.90
C ARG A 218 -7.19 14.58 18.18
N PRO A 219 -7.88 15.10 19.20
CA PRO A 219 -8.09 14.36 20.46
C PRO A 219 -8.78 13.00 20.27
N ASP A 220 -9.64 12.86 19.27
CA ASP A 220 -10.36 11.61 18.93
C ASP A 220 -9.48 10.55 18.25
N GLY A 221 -8.26 10.91 17.82
CA GLY A 221 -7.31 10.02 17.14
C GLY A 221 -7.34 10.12 15.63
N SER A 222 -8.24 10.91 15.04
CA SER A 222 -8.18 11.23 13.61
C SER A 222 -7.04 12.19 13.31
N CYS A 223 -6.55 12.20 12.06
CA CYS A 223 -5.48 13.12 11.66
C CYS A 223 -5.94 14.12 10.59
N TYR A 224 -5.30 15.28 10.62
CA TYR A 224 -5.32 16.23 9.51
C TYR A 224 -4.51 15.69 8.34
N HIS A 225 -4.88 16.07 7.11
CA HIS A 225 -4.09 15.73 5.94
C HIS A 225 -2.80 16.58 5.90
N VAL A 226 -2.90 17.90 6.01
CA VAL A 226 -1.79 18.85 5.83
C VAL A 226 -1.60 19.69 7.09
N ILE A 227 -0.36 19.76 7.57
CA ILE A 227 0.09 20.76 8.53
C ILE A 227 1.12 21.64 7.83
N ASP A 228 0.89 22.95 7.81
CA ASP A 228 1.87 23.91 7.32
C ASP A 228 2.65 24.51 8.48
N TYR A 229 3.97 24.49 8.37
CA TYR A 229 4.87 25.00 9.40
C TYR A 229 5.60 26.26 8.92
N SER A 230 5.89 27.17 9.85
CA SER A 230 6.80 28.28 9.61
C SER A 230 8.24 27.79 9.41
N VAL A 231 8.88 28.18 8.34
CA VAL A 231 10.30 27.85 8.09
C VAL A 231 11.24 28.57 9.08
N LYS A 232 10.77 29.65 9.72
CA LYS A 232 11.57 30.47 10.62
C LYS A 232 11.70 29.84 12.01
N ASP A 233 10.60 29.39 12.60
CA ASP A 233 10.54 28.96 14.01
C ASP A 233 9.84 27.61 14.22
N GLY A 234 9.43 26.94 13.13
CA GLY A 234 8.81 25.63 13.16
C GLY A 234 7.42 25.58 13.78
N LYS A 235 6.78 26.72 14.02
CA LYS A 235 5.41 26.72 14.54
C LYS A 235 4.40 26.35 13.48
N VAL A 236 3.31 25.71 13.90
CA VAL A 236 2.16 25.43 13.03
C VAL A 236 1.52 26.75 12.60
N ARG A 237 1.34 26.93 11.30
CA ARG A 237 0.64 28.05 10.68
C ARG A 237 -0.80 27.68 10.32
N HIS A 238 -0.96 26.50 9.69
CA HIS A 238 -2.26 26.05 9.20
C HIS A 238 -2.44 24.55 9.41
N ARG A 239 -3.69 24.13 9.63
CA ARG A 239 -4.15 22.74 9.56
C ARG A 239 -5.18 22.66 8.46
N GLN A 240 -4.92 21.88 7.42
CA GLN A 240 -5.70 21.89 6.19
C GLN A 240 -5.79 20.53 5.55
N THR A 241 -6.53 20.48 4.45
CA THR A 241 -6.53 19.33 3.53
C THR A 241 -6.13 19.76 2.11
N ALA A 242 -5.64 18.80 1.32
CA ALA A 242 -5.46 18.92 -0.12
C ALA A 242 -6.35 17.90 -0.86
N GLN A 243 -6.47 16.68 -0.32
CA GLN A 243 -7.19 15.57 -0.95
C GLN A 243 -8.49 15.20 -0.23
N GLY A 244 -8.70 15.63 1.01
CA GLY A 244 -9.93 15.39 1.79
C GLY A 244 -11.05 16.36 1.42
N TYR A 245 -12.26 16.08 1.93
CA TYR A 245 -13.47 16.85 1.71
C TYR A 245 -13.38 18.28 2.26
N ALA A 246 -12.84 18.42 3.48
CA ALA A 246 -12.69 19.70 4.16
C ALA A 246 -11.50 19.63 5.13
N ASP A 247 -11.02 20.78 5.60
CA ASP A 247 -9.86 20.88 6.49
C ASP A 247 -10.02 20.05 7.77
N GLU A 248 -11.25 19.97 8.31
CA GLU A 248 -11.58 19.18 9.51
C GLU A 248 -12.11 17.78 9.19
N SER A 249 -12.15 17.35 7.92
CA SER A 249 -12.69 16.06 7.54
C SER A 249 -11.74 14.90 7.88
N ILE A 250 -12.27 13.69 7.78
CA ILE A 250 -11.53 12.44 7.99
C ILE A 250 -11.26 11.81 6.62
N TRP A 251 -10.25 12.33 5.91
CA TRP A 251 -9.78 11.74 4.67
C TRP A 251 -9.22 10.34 4.93
N SER A 252 -9.88 9.33 4.36
CA SER A 252 -9.70 7.94 4.79
C SER A 252 -8.30 7.40 4.56
N ARG A 253 -7.73 7.64 3.37
CA ARG A 253 -6.37 7.16 3.05
C ARG A 253 -5.32 7.81 3.96
N GLY A 254 -5.50 9.05 4.39
CA GLY A 254 -4.62 9.68 5.36
C GLY A 254 -4.59 8.96 6.70
N GLN A 255 -5.75 8.46 7.17
CA GLN A 255 -5.82 7.66 8.39
C GLN A 255 -5.06 6.33 8.19
N ALA A 256 -5.21 5.69 7.03
CA ALA A 256 -4.49 4.45 6.71
C ALA A 256 -2.97 4.65 6.69
N TRP A 257 -2.47 5.73 6.06
CA TRP A 257 -1.05 6.08 6.08
C TRP A 257 -0.52 6.27 7.49
N ALA A 258 -1.30 6.93 8.36
CA ALA A 258 -0.94 7.09 9.76
C ALA A 258 -0.84 5.74 10.48
N ILE A 259 -1.83 4.87 10.34
CA ILE A 259 -1.85 3.55 10.99
C ILE A 259 -0.61 2.74 10.57
N TYR A 260 -0.35 2.63 9.27
CA TYR A 260 0.79 1.88 8.75
C TYR A 260 2.12 2.51 9.17
N GLY A 261 2.30 3.82 8.94
CA GLY A 261 3.57 4.49 9.23
C GLY A 261 3.95 4.44 10.71
N TYR A 262 2.97 4.54 11.62
CA TYR A 262 3.25 4.38 13.06
C TYR A 262 3.48 2.92 13.47
N ALA A 263 2.88 1.93 12.80
CA ALA A 263 3.23 0.53 13.00
C ALA A 263 4.70 0.27 12.61
N VAL A 264 5.14 0.81 11.47
CA VAL A 264 6.55 0.79 11.05
C VAL A 264 7.45 1.47 12.07
N CYS A 265 7.11 2.68 12.54
CA CYS A 265 7.90 3.36 13.56
C CYS A 265 8.06 2.52 14.84
N TYR A 266 7.00 1.83 15.27
CA TYR A 266 7.12 0.90 16.40
C TYR A 266 7.99 -0.30 16.07
N ARG A 267 7.85 -0.90 14.88
CA ARG A 267 8.71 -2.01 14.44
C ARG A 267 10.19 -1.66 14.57
N GLU A 268 10.57 -0.47 14.12
CA GLU A 268 11.97 -0.04 14.03
C GLU A 268 12.53 0.51 15.35
N THR A 269 11.70 1.16 16.18
CA THR A 269 12.19 1.83 17.40
C THR A 269 11.91 1.06 18.67
N LYS A 270 10.87 0.20 18.68
CA LYS A 270 10.28 -0.44 19.85
C LYS A 270 9.70 0.55 20.88
N ASP A 271 9.54 1.82 20.52
CA ASP A 271 8.88 2.81 21.37
C ASP A 271 7.36 2.66 21.30
N ARG A 272 6.77 2.24 22.41
CA ARG A 272 5.35 1.91 22.52
C ARG A 272 4.42 3.05 22.12
N LYS A 273 4.83 4.31 22.27
CA LYS A 273 4.03 5.48 21.88
C LYS A 273 3.55 5.43 20.43
N TYR A 274 4.38 4.88 19.52
CA TYR A 274 4.04 4.78 18.11
C TYR A 274 2.96 3.73 17.85
N LEU A 275 3.08 2.58 18.49
CA LEU A 275 2.02 1.57 18.43
C LEU A 275 0.70 2.08 18.99
N ASP A 276 0.76 2.76 20.14
CA ASP A 276 -0.43 3.33 20.77
C ASP A 276 -1.11 4.36 19.85
N GLN A 277 -0.33 5.15 19.11
CA GLN A 277 -0.88 6.07 18.12
C GLN A 277 -1.52 5.33 16.93
N ALA A 278 -0.85 4.30 16.36
CA ALA A 278 -1.42 3.48 15.30
C ALA A 278 -2.76 2.87 15.72
N LEU A 279 -2.80 2.26 16.91
CA LEU A 279 -4.02 1.63 17.44
C LEU A 279 -5.11 2.65 17.77
N LYS A 280 -4.76 3.84 18.24
CA LYS A 280 -5.72 4.92 18.50
C LYS A 280 -6.42 5.34 17.21
N THR A 281 -5.67 5.55 16.13
CA THR A 281 -6.22 5.93 14.83
C THR A 281 -7.04 4.79 14.22
N PHE A 282 -6.56 3.55 14.29
CA PHE A 282 -7.33 2.40 13.84
C PHE A 282 -8.65 2.25 14.61
N ASN A 283 -8.65 2.33 15.93
CA ASN A 283 -9.85 2.23 16.75
C ASN A 283 -10.84 3.37 16.47
N MET A 284 -10.34 4.57 16.18
CA MET A 284 -11.18 5.69 15.73
C MET A 284 -11.89 5.31 14.42
N MET A 285 -11.15 4.88 13.39
CA MET A 285 -11.73 4.48 12.09
C MET A 285 -12.73 3.33 12.23
N LYS A 286 -12.36 2.27 12.94
CA LYS A 286 -13.20 1.08 13.18
C LYS A 286 -14.55 1.43 13.81
N ASN A 287 -14.57 2.41 14.72
CA ASN A 287 -15.76 2.75 15.51
C ASN A 287 -16.59 3.90 14.92
N LEU A 288 -16.25 4.39 13.72
CA LEU A 288 -17.09 5.38 13.02
C LEU A 288 -18.47 4.78 12.72
N LYS A 289 -19.53 5.52 13.05
CA LYS A 289 -20.91 5.05 12.85
C LYS A 289 -21.27 4.76 11.39
N ASN A 290 -20.56 5.40 10.47
CA ASN A 290 -20.74 5.26 9.02
C ASN A 290 -19.66 4.37 8.38
N MET A 291 -18.87 3.65 9.17
CA MET A 291 -18.00 2.62 8.63
C MET A 291 -18.87 1.55 7.97
N PRO A 292 -18.66 1.26 6.68
CA PRO A 292 -19.47 0.26 5.98
C PRO A 292 -19.27 -1.15 6.54
N GLU A 293 -20.32 -1.99 6.42
CA GLU A 293 -20.28 -3.37 6.92
C GLU A 293 -19.22 -4.23 6.21
N ASP A 294 -18.91 -3.92 4.95
CA ASP A 294 -17.87 -4.56 4.15
C ASP A 294 -16.45 -4.07 4.48
N LEU A 295 -16.30 -3.12 5.40
CA LEU A 295 -15.03 -2.56 5.87
C LEU A 295 -14.21 -1.83 4.80
N ILE A 296 -14.80 -1.50 3.66
CA ILE A 296 -14.18 -0.66 2.63
C ILE A 296 -14.63 0.79 2.85
N PRO A 297 -13.76 1.69 3.32
CA PRO A 297 -14.16 3.05 3.67
C PRO A 297 -14.61 3.87 2.45
N TYR A 298 -15.39 4.90 2.69
CA TYR A 298 -15.56 5.97 1.71
C TYR A 298 -14.25 6.77 1.58
N TRP A 299 -14.06 7.46 0.47
CA TRP A 299 -12.86 8.27 0.23
C TRP A 299 -12.56 9.29 1.33
N ASP A 300 -13.61 9.82 1.95
CA ASP A 300 -13.57 10.66 3.15
C ASP A 300 -14.78 10.32 4.03
N MET A 301 -14.52 9.97 5.29
CA MET A 301 -15.58 9.54 6.22
C MET A 301 -16.45 10.68 6.72
N SER A 302 -16.14 11.92 6.36
CA SER A 302 -16.95 13.10 6.63
C SER A 302 -17.65 13.64 5.38
N ALA A 303 -17.56 12.95 4.25
CA ALA A 303 -18.18 13.37 3.00
C ALA A 303 -19.72 13.44 3.13
N PRO A 304 -20.38 14.43 2.50
CA PRO A 304 -21.77 14.79 2.85
C PRO A 304 -22.82 13.83 2.30
N ASN A 305 -22.50 13.07 1.24
CA ASN A 305 -23.49 12.24 0.56
C ASN A 305 -23.39 10.75 0.95
N ILE A 306 -22.68 10.40 2.03
CA ILE A 306 -22.65 9.02 2.53
C ILE A 306 -24.12 8.58 2.79
N PRO A 307 -24.55 7.40 2.28
CA PRO A 307 -23.76 6.29 1.76
C PRO A 307 -23.50 6.31 0.23
N ASN A 308 -23.77 7.38 -0.48
CA ASN A 308 -23.64 7.47 -1.94
C ASN A 308 -22.27 8.08 -2.39
N GLU A 309 -21.30 8.09 -1.51
CA GLU A 309 -19.93 8.54 -1.82
C GLU A 309 -19.09 7.39 -2.40
N PRO A 310 -18.08 7.71 -3.23
CA PRO A 310 -17.13 6.71 -3.72
C PRO A 310 -16.40 5.99 -2.58
N ARG A 311 -16.14 4.69 -2.78
CA ARG A 311 -15.30 3.88 -1.91
C ARG A 311 -13.82 4.09 -2.25
N ASP A 312 -12.94 3.81 -1.30
CA ASP A 312 -11.50 3.84 -1.55
C ASP A 312 -10.84 2.54 -1.07
N VAL A 313 -10.68 1.58 -2.00
CA VAL A 313 -10.05 0.29 -1.68
C VAL A 313 -8.58 0.47 -1.28
N SER A 314 -7.90 1.52 -1.74
CA SER A 314 -6.51 1.78 -1.34
C SER A 314 -6.36 2.03 0.16
N THR A 315 -7.37 2.67 0.77
CA THR A 315 -7.46 2.83 2.23
C THR A 315 -7.57 1.47 2.92
N ALA A 316 -8.47 0.61 2.43
CA ALA A 316 -8.70 -0.71 3.02
C ALA A 316 -7.46 -1.62 2.90
N SER A 317 -6.82 -1.67 1.73
CA SER A 317 -5.58 -2.44 1.50
C SER A 317 -4.47 -2.01 2.46
N CYS A 318 -4.26 -0.70 2.63
CA CYS A 318 -3.25 -0.18 3.54
C CYS A 318 -3.57 -0.50 5.02
N ILE A 319 -4.83 -0.38 5.45
CA ILE A 319 -5.24 -0.77 6.81
C ILE A 319 -5.02 -2.28 7.02
N ALA A 320 -5.42 -3.13 6.07
CA ALA A 320 -5.21 -4.57 6.18
C ALA A 320 -3.73 -4.92 6.32
N SER A 321 -2.86 -4.31 5.50
CA SER A 321 -1.40 -4.49 5.57
C SER A 321 -0.85 -4.11 6.96
N ALA A 322 -1.23 -2.93 7.47
CA ALA A 322 -0.82 -2.48 8.80
C ALA A 322 -1.29 -3.43 9.91
N LEU A 323 -2.53 -3.92 9.84
CA LEU A 323 -3.09 -4.81 10.85
C LEU A 323 -2.45 -6.21 10.82
N TYR A 324 -2.11 -6.72 9.62
CA TYR A 324 -1.32 -7.96 9.55
C TYR A 324 0.02 -7.79 10.23
N GLU A 325 0.73 -6.70 10.00
CA GLU A 325 1.98 -6.42 10.69
C GLU A 325 1.79 -6.30 12.21
N ILE A 326 0.82 -5.50 12.66
CA ILE A 326 0.50 -5.33 14.09
C ILE A 326 0.14 -6.67 14.74
N SER A 327 -0.53 -7.56 14.02
CA SER A 327 -0.91 -8.88 14.54
C SER A 327 0.28 -9.80 14.83
N THR A 328 1.47 -9.49 14.29
CA THR A 328 2.72 -10.22 14.58
C THR A 328 3.50 -9.63 15.76
N MET A 329 3.06 -8.49 16.27
CA MET A 329 3.70 -7.79 17.40
C MET A 329 3.19 -8.31 18.74
N ASP A 330 3.93 -8.02 19.82
CA ASP A 330 3.48 -8.32 21.18
C ASP A 330 2.43 -7.26 21.63
N VAL A 331 1.18 -7.51 21.26
CA VAL A 331 0.03 -6.64 21.51
C VAL A 331 -1.14 -7.43 22.09
N PRO A 332 -1.92 -6.84 23.00
CA PRO A 332 -3.21 -7.41 23.37
C PRO A 332 -4.09 -7.55 22.10
N ASP A 333 -4.82 -8.64 21.98
CA ASP A 333 -5.76 -8.89 20.88
C ASP A 333 -5.12 -8.96 19.48
N ALA A 334 -3.87 -9.47 19.36
CA ALA A 334 -3.21 -9.69 18.08
C ALA A 334 -4.09 -10.51 17.10
N ALA A 335 -4.81 -11.52 17.62
CA ALA A 335 -5.75 -12.31 16.82
C ALA A 335 -6.94 -11.49 16.30
N GLY A 336 -7.44 -10.52 17.07
CA GLY A 336 -8.52 -9.63 16.64
C GLY A 336 -8.11 -8.71 15.51
N TYR A 337 -6.88 -8.17 15.52
CA TYR A 337 -6.34 -7.38 14.41
C TYR A 337 -6.20 -8.21 13.14
N LYS A 338 -5.68 -9.45 13.26
CA LYS A 338 -5.62 -10.37 12.13
C LYS A 338 -7.01 -10.68 11.56
N THR A 339 -7.98 -10.99 12.40
CA THR A 339 -9.36 -11.29 11.98
C THR A 339 -9.99 -10.09 11.25
N TYR A 340 -9.73 -8.88 11.72
CA TYR A 340 -10.23 -7.67 11.04
C TYR A 340 -9.58 -7.50 9.66
N ALA A 341 -8.26 -7.71 9.55
CA ALA A 341 -7.54 -7.70 8.27
C ALA A 341 -8.07 -8.80 7.32
N ASP A 342 -8.27 -10.03 7.82
CA ASP A 342 -8.86 -11.13 7.04
C ASP A 342 -10.24 -10.73 6.48
N SER A 343 -11.08 -10.05 7.28
CA SER A 343 -12.40 -9.57 6.85
C SER A 343 -12.31 -8.51 5.74
N ILE A 344 -11.36 -7.59 5.83
CA ILE A 344 -11.07 -6.64 4.74
C ILE A 344 -10.66 -7.41 3.47
N MET A 345 -9.76 -8.38 3.57
CA MET A 345 -9.30 -9.16 2.42
C MET A 345 -10.44 -9.97 1.76
N VAL A 346 -11.37 -10.49 2.54
CA VAL A 346 -12.59 -11.14 2.01
C VAL A 346 -13.41 -10.16 1.20
N SER A 347 -13.61 -8.94 1.69
CA SER A 347 -14.33 -7.88 0.95
C SER A 347 -13.60 -7.48 -0.33
N LEU A 348 -12.30 -7.19 -0.25
CA LEU A 348 -11.47 -6.81 -1.40
C LEU A 348 -11.44 -7.92 -2.48
N SER A 349 -11.50 -9.18 -2.08
CA SER A 349 -11.50 -10.34 -3.00
C SER A 349 -12.88 -10.64 -3.60
N SER A 350 -13.93 -9.93 -3.17
CA SER A 350 -15.27 -10.10 -3.71
C SER A 350 -15.41 -9.48 -5.11
N PRO A 351 -16.38 -9.92 -5.92
CA PRO A 351 -16.67 -9.32 -7.22
C PRO A 351 -17.06 -7.84 -7.17
N ALA A 352 -17.37 -7.30 -5.98
CA ALA A 352 -17.64 -5.88 -5.80
C ALA A 352 -16.38 -5.03 -5.92
N TYR A 353 -15.21 -5.59 -5.61
CA TYR A 353 -13.95 -4.84 -5.55
C TYR A 353 -12.83 -5.48 -6.35
N ARG A 354 -12.78 -6.80 -6.47
CA ARG A 354 -11.81 -7.50 -7.32
C ARG A 354 -12.29 -7.51 -8.77
N ALA A 355 -11.43 -7.06 -9.67
CA ALA A 355 -11.73 -7.07 -11.11
C ALA A 355 -11.97 -8.48 -11.65
N ALA A 356 -12.75 -8.61 -12.71
CA ALA A 356 -12.76 -9.83 -13.50
C ALA A 356 -11.44 -9.97 -14.28
N LEU A 357 -10.96 -11.19 -14.46
CA LEU A 357 -9.69 -11.45 -15.15
C LEU A 357 -9.69 -10.84 -16.56
N GLY A 358 -8.63 -10.09 -16.89
CA GLY A 358 -8.46 -9.43 -18.18
C GLY A 358 -9.27 -8.14 -18.35
N THR A 359 -9.88 -7.64 -17.27
CA THR A 359 -10.60 -6.34 -17.27
C THR A 359 -9.86 -5.31 -16.42
N ASN A 360 -10.45 -4.12 -16.26
CA ASN A 360 -9.95 -3.05 -15.36
C ASN A 360 -8.51 -2.60 -15.70
N GLY A 361 -8.09 -2.68 -16.97
CA GLY A 361 -6.73 -2.35 -17.38
C GLY A 361 -5.66 -3.22 -16.71
N ASN A 362 -6.03 -4.45 -16.34
CA ASN A 362 -5.21 -5.42 -15.63
C ASN A 362 -4.80 -5.04 -14.19
N PHE A 363 -5.42 -4.00 -13.59
CA PHE A 363 -5.31 -3.77 -12.15
C PHE A 363 -6.15 -4.78 -11.37
N LEU A 364 -5.71 -5.13 -10.15
CA LEU A 364 -6.38 -6.14 -9.32
C LEU A 364 -7.69 -5.63 -8.75
N LEU A 365 -7.68 -4.41 -8.21
CA LEU A 365 -8.78 -3.80 -7.47
C LEU A 365 -9.44 -2.65 -8.24
N MET A 366 -10.74 -2.52 -8.05
CA MET A 366 -11.58 -1.43 -8.56
C MET A 366 -11.90 -0.44 -7.42
N HIS A 367 -12.45 0.74 -7.75
CA HIS A 367 -13.07 1.64 -6.79
C HIS A 367 -12.10 2.28 -5.78
N SER A 368 -11.04 2.91 -6.29
CA SER A 368 -10.18 3.81 -5.51
C SER A 368 -10.44 5.28 -5.87
N VAL A 369 -10.00 6.18 -4.99
CA VAL A 369 -10.06 7.63 -5.19
C VAL A 369 -8.69 8.26 -4.96
N GLY A 370 -8.11 8.85 -5.99
CA GLY A 370 -6.90 9.65 -5.88
C GLY A 370 -7.17 10.97 -5.16
N SER A 371 -7.95 11.86 -5.80
CA SER A 371 -8.30 13.16 -5.20
C SER A 371 -9.55 13.77 -5.82
N ILE A 372 -10.66 13.80 -5.10
CA ILE A 372 -11.88 14.48 -5.55
C ILE A 372 -11.70 16.00 -5.66
N PRO A 373 -11.05 16.71 -4.70
CA PRO A 373 -10.84 18.15 -4.83
C PRO A 373 -10.05 18.57 -6.08
N HIS A 374 -9.19 17.69 -6.60
CA HIS A 374 -8.43 17.93 -7.83
C HIS A 374 -9.09 17.33 -9.08
N ASN A 375 -10.30 16.78 -8.96
CA ASN A 375 -11.01 16.06 -10.02
C ASN A 375 -10.11 15.00 -10.71
N SER A 376 -9.37 14.26 -9.91
CA SER A 376 -8.36 13.30 -10.34
C SER A 376 -8.62 11.92 -9.76
N GLU A 377 -8.63 10.90 -10.64
CA GLU A 377 -8.67 9.50 -10.27
C GLU A 377 -9.84 9.16 -9.33
N ILE A 378 -11.06 9.43 -9.79
CA ILE A 378 -12.29 9.21 -9.03
C ILE A 378 -12.93 7.89 -9.49
N ASP A 379 -13.09 6.96 -8.55
CA ASP A 379 -13.70 5.65 -8.78
C ASP A 379 -13.00 4.84 -9.90
N VAL A 380 -11.68 4.76 -9.81
CA VAL A 380 -10.79 4.06 -10.76
C VAL A 380 -9.83 3.13 -10.02
N PRO A 381 -9.16 2.17 -10.71
CA PRO A 381 -8.08 1.41 -10.12
C PRO A 381 -6.87 2.31 -9.83
N LEU A 382 -6.13 1.97 -8.77
CA LEU A 382 -4.87 2.63 -8.42
C LEU A 382 -3.83 1.57 -8.06
N ASN A 383 -2.65 1.63 -8.68
CA ASN A 383 -1.61 0.62 -8.50
C ASN A 383 -1.10 0.46 -7.05
N TYR A 384 -1.31 1.46 -6.21
CA TYR A 384 -0.98 1.40 -4.78
C TYR A 384 -2.09 0.79 -3.91
N ALA A 385 -3.20 0.39 -4.52
CA ALA A 385 -4.23 -0.42 -3.89
C ALA A 385 -3.99 -1.93 -4.07
N ASP A 386 -3.35 -2.30 -5.18
CA ASP A 386 -3.07 -3.66 -5.59
C ASP A 386 -1.95 -4.29 -4.75
#